data_5186b8f47592aea5859a9337b748af16
#
_entry.id   5186b8f47592aea5859a9337b748af16
#
_cell.length_a   1.000
_cell.length_b   1.000
_cell.length_c   1.000
_cell.angle_alpha   90.00
_cell.angle_beta   90.00
_cell.angle_gamma   90.00
#
_symmetry.space_group_name_H-M   'P 1'
#
loop_
_entity.id
_entity.type
_entity.pdbx_description
1 polymer ?
#
loop_
_entity_poly.entity_id
_entity_poly.type
_entity_poly.pdbx_seq_one_letter_code
_entity_poly.pdbx_strand_id
1 'polypeptide(L)'
;MKLRRTIAIAVSSLMVVALPSTAHADSAKPGQSMTHMKTAAGVASTLEAAGVILYVQGGATAAVIGENVSAPTSQVVFHIPVTANKAGVQHTGSNIIFFNTANNQYLTLKNPVIDLAKGVVSAIVPQAGDAKVDILTITNASTAKPKITNDKKTKLRTTSYTGTTLVLAPGVAATIASVLGLPAGSLPDGLAFGTADVTLYSKLK
;
A
#
# COMPACT_ATOMS: atom_id res chain seq x y z
N MET A 1 -59.25 8.40 4.22
CA MET A 1 -58.30 8.78 3.16
C MET A 1 -56.91 8.95 3.78
N LYS A 2 -55.98 7.98 3.56
CA LYS A 2 -54.60 8.04 4.05
C LYS A 2 -53.68 8.35 2.88
N LEU A 3 -53.12 9.55 2.87
CA LEU A 3 -52.17 10.04 1.85
C LEU A 3 -50.81 9.35 2.06
N ARG A 4 -50.43 8.43 1.19
CA ARG A 4 -49.08 7.85 1.18
C ARG A 4 -48.16 8.86 0.45
N ARG A 5 -47.24 9.50 1.17
CA ARG A 5 -46.15 10.30 0.59
C ARG A 5 -45.05 9.33 0.13
N THR A 6 -44.93 9.20 -1.17
CA THR A 6 -43.79 8.51 -1.80
C THR A 6 -42.63 9.49 -1.85
N ILE A 7 -41.57 9.22 -1.10
CA ILE A 7 -40.30 9.97 -1.15
C ILE A 7 -39.49 9.35 -2.29
N ALA A 8 -39.37 10.08 -3.40
CA ALA A 8 -38.45 9.72 -4.49
C ALA A 8 -37.03 10.17 -4.06
N ILE A 9 -36.17 9.22 -3.79
CA ILE A 9 -34.74 9.47 -3.60
C ILE A 9 -34.13 9.57 -4.99
N ALA A 10 -33.77 10.79 -5.41
CA ALA A 10 -32.97 11.03 -6.59
C ALA A 10 -31.53 10.61 -6.30
N VAL A 11 -31.11 9.47 -6.80
CA VAL A 11 -29.71 9.07 -6.80
C VAL A 11 -29.01 9.86 -7.89
N SER A 12 -28.31 10.92 -7.51
CA SER A 12 -27.43 11.66 -8.39
C SER A 12 -26.20 10.81 -8.66
N SER A 13 -26.19 10.09 -9.78
CA SER A 13 -24.99 9.42 -10.29
C SER A 13 -23.96 10.48 -10.68
N LEU A 14 -22.95 10.66 -9.83
CA LEU A 14 -21.75 11.40 -10.18
C LEU A 14 -21.00 10.58 -11.23
N MET A 15 -21.14 10.95 -12.51
CA MET A 15 -20.26 10.43 -13.55
C MET A 15 -18.85 10.97 -13.30
N VAL A 16 -18.02 10.15 -12.68
CA VAL A 16 -16.57 10.35 -12.71
C VAL A 16 -16.11 9.98 -14.11
N VAL A 17 -15.87 10.99 -14.94
CA VAL A 17 -15.18 10.81 -16.22
C VAL A 17 -13.76 10.35 -15.90
N ALA A 18 -13.52 9.07 -15.96
CA ALA A 18 -12.16 8.53 -15.91
C ALA A 18 -11.44 8.94 -17.20
N LEU A 19 -10.67 10.02 -17.12
CA LEU A 19 -9.65 10.28 -18.12
C LEU A 19 -8.69 9.07 -18.08
N PRO A 20 -8.31 8.49 -19.24
CA PRO A 20 -7.25 7.49 -19.27
C PRO A 20 -5.96 8.20 -18.87
N SER A 21 -5.70 8.24 -17.57
CA SER A 21 -4.37 8.56 -17.09
C SER A 21 -3.52 7.36 -17.49
N THR A 22 -2.72 7.52 -18.54
CA THR A 22 -1.48 6.75 -18.66
C THR A 22 -0.75 7.03 -17.35
N ALA A 23 -0.88 6.11 -16.40
CA ALA A 23 -0.13 6.15 -15.16
C ALA A 23 1.34 6.00 -15.57
N HIS A 24 1.97 7.10 -15.87
CA HIS A 24 3.42 7.18 -15.88
C HIS A 24 3.78 6.84 -14.44
N ALA A 25 4.29 5.62 -14.24
CA ALA A 25 5.00 5.31 -13.03
C ALA A 25 6.01 6.46 -12.87
N ASP A 26 5.73 7.37 -11.91
CA ASP A 26 6.65 8.47 -11.63
C ASP A 26 7.98 7.84 -11.28
N SER A 27 8.87 7.80 -12.27
CA SER A 27 10.23 7.35 -12.04
C SER A 27 10.80 8.29 -10.99
N ALA A 28 11.20 7.74 -9.83
CA ALA A 28 11.77 8.54 -8.76
C ALA A 28 12.80 9.50 -9.34
N LYS A 29 12.66 10.78 -9.05
CA LYS A 29 13.62 11.79 -9.53
C LYS A 29 15.02 11.36 -9.10
N PRO A 30 16.03 11.45 -9.95
CA PRO A 30 17.39 11.13 -9.57
C PRO A 30 17.75 11.82 -8.25
N GLY A 31 18.16 11.01 -7.24
CA GLY A 31 18.47 11.51 -5.90
C GLY A 31 17.31 11.43 -4.87
N GLN A 32 16.08 11.13 -5.26
CA GLN A 32 14.98 10.88 -4.34
C GLN A 32 14.76 9.38 -4.17
N SER A 33 15.11 8.86 -2.99
CA SER A 33 14.86 7.46 -2.66
C SER A 33 13.38 7.18 -2.49
N MET A 34 12.89 6.05 -3.06
CA MET A 34 11.47 5.74 -3.16
C MET A 34 11.23 4.24 -3.03
N THR A 35 10.11 3.87 -2.43
CA THR A 35 9.52 2.54 -2.53
C THR A 35 8.27 2.61 -3.40
N HIS A 36 8.22 1.75 -4.40
CA HIS A 36 7.04 1.50 -5.22
C HIS A 36 6.44 0.17 -4.77
N MET A 37 5.30 0.21 -4.11
CA MET A 37 4.59 -0.99 -3.72
C MET A 37 3.35 -1.14 -4.62
N LYS A 38 3.12 -2.34 -5.14
CA LYS A 38 2.00 -2.64 -6.00
C LYS A 38 1.23 -3.83 -5.44
N THR A 39 -0.09 -3.70 -5.25
CA THR A 39 -0.91 -4.83 -4.81
C THR A 39 -0.91 -5.93 -5.87
N ALA A 40 -1.11 -7.17 -5.46
CA ALA A 40 -1.41 -8.25 -6.40
C ALA A 40 -2.77 -7.98 -7.07
N ALA A 41 -2.94 -8.54 -8.28
CA ALA A 41 -4.23 -8.47 -8.97
C ALA A 41 -5.33 -9.07 -8.08
N GLY A 42 -6.49 -8.41 -8.04
CA GLY A 42 -7.63 -8.85 -7.25
C GLY A 42 -7.61 -8.43 -5.77
N VAL A 43 -6.50 -7.98 -5.19
CA VAL A 43 -6.46 -7.51 -3.80
C VAL A 43 -7.34 -6.29 -3.60
N ALA A 44 -7.25 -5.31 -4.50
CA ALA A 44 -8.06 -4.09 -4.43
C ALA A 44 -9.54 -4.39 -4.53
N SER A 45 -9.96 -5.22 -5.49
CA SER A 45 -11.37 -5.61 -5.67
C SER A 45 -11.89 -6.49 -4.53
N THR A 46 -11.06 -7.36 -3.96
CA THR A 46 -11.43 -8.14 -2.76
C THR A 46 -11.69 -7.24 -1.56
N LEU A 47 -10.84 -6.25 -1.32
CA LEU A 47 -11.02 -5.28 -0.25
C LEU A 47 -12.27 -4.43 -0.47
N GLU A 48 -12.49 -3.92 -1.70
CA GLU A 48 -13.67 -3.14 -2.04
C GLU A 48 -14.96 -3.94 -1.88
N ALA A 49 -14.98 -5.21 -2.31
CA ALA A 49 -16.12 -6.10 -2.09
C ALA A 49 -16.45 -6.32 -0.61
N ALA A 50 -15.45 -6.21 0.27
CA ALA A 50 -15.61 -6.20 1.72
C ALA A 50 -15.94 -4.80 2.29
N GLY A 51 -16.15 -3.79 1.44
CA GLY A 51 -16.42 -2.41 1.84
C GLY A 51 -15.17 -1.63 2.27
N VAL A 52 -13.97 -2.14 1.99
CA VAL A 52 -12.71 -1.53 2.43
C VAL A 52 -12.01 -0.85 1.26
N ILE A 53 -11.69 0.41 1.43
CA ILE A 53 -10.85 1.18 0.50
C ILE A 53 -9.46 1.40 1.10
N LEU A 54 -8.47 1.44 0.21
CA LEU A 54 -7.08 1.79 0.54
C LEU A 54 -6.79 3.22 0.10
N TYR A 55 -6.23 4.01 1.00
CA TYR A 55 -5.68 5.33 0.65
C TYR A 55 -4.42 5.63 1.45
N VAL A 56 -3.76 6.71 1.12
CA VAL A 56 -2.51 7.13 1.76
C VAL A 56 -2.59 8.54 2.28
N GLN A 57 -1.75 8.84 3.27
CA GLN A 57 -1.59 10.17 3.85
C GLN A 57 -0.12 10.52 4.03
N GLY A 58 0.15 11.79 4.23
CA GLY A 58 1.50 12.31 4.42
C GLY A 58 2.27 12.37 3.11
N GLY A 59 3.51 11.89 3.08
CA GLY A 59 4.37 11.95 1.90
C GLY A 59 4.08 10.90 0.84
N ALA A 60 3.26 9.88 1.12
CA ALA A 60 2.93 8.84 0.17
C ALA A 60 1.85 9.27 -0.81
N THR A 61 1.88 8.72 -2.03
CA THR A 61 0.82 8.84 -3.03
C THR A 61 0.36 7.46 -3.47
N ALA A 62 -0.87 7.35 -3.98
CA ALA A 62 -1.42 6.11 -4.51
C ALA A 62 -2.17 6.37 -5.82
N ALA A 63 -2.15 5.37 -6.70
CA ALA A 63 -2.90 5.36 -7.94
C ALA A 63 -3.47 3.97 -8.22
N VAL A 64 -4.59 3.90 -8.93
CA VAL A 64 -5.15 2.63 -9.41
C VAL A 64 -4.66 2.39 -10.84
N ILE A 65 -4.17 1.19 -11.10
CA ILE A 65 -3.85 0.70 -12.45
C ILE A 65 -4.94 -0.30 -12.83
N GLY A 66 -5.63 -0.05 -13.94
CA GLY A 66 -6.76 -0.81 -14.41
C GLY A 66 -7.94 0.10 -14.73
N GLU A 67 -9.09 -0.48 -15.10
CA GLU A 67 -10.29 0.29 -15.46
C GLU A 67 -10.89 1.00 -14.25
N ASN A 68 -10.96 0.30 -13.12
CA ASN A 68 -11.46 0.79 -11.83
C ASN A 68 -11.00 -0.15 -10.70
N VAL A 69 -11.24 0.24 -9.46
CA VAL A 69 -10.84 -0.55 -8.27
C VAL A 69 -11.50 -1.92 -8.24
N SER A 70 -12.75 -2.02 -8.70
CA SER A 70 -13.56 -3.25 -8.67
C SER A 70 -13.13 -4.29 -9.71
N ALA A 71 -12.35 -3.91 -10.73
CA ALA A 71 -11.94 -4.85 -11.76
C ALA A 71 -10.97 -5.91 -11.20
N PRO A 72 -11.15 -7.20 -11.52
CA PRO A 72 -10.36 -8.30 -10.95
C PRO A 72 -8.85 -8.20 -11.21
N THR A 73 -8.46 -7.45 -12.25
CA THR A 73 -7.06 -7.24 -12.64
C THR A 73 -6.49 -5.94 -12.11
N SER A 74 -7.31 -5.09 -11.49
CA SER A 74 -6.87 -3.79 -11.00
C SER A 74 -5.93 -3.93 -9.81
N GLN A 75 -4.98 -3.02 -9.74
CA GLN A 75 -3.94 -2.97 -8.73
C GLN A 75 -3.83 -1.54 -8.18
N VAL A 76 -3.52 -1.41 -6.91
CA VAL A 76 -3.15 -0.12 -6.32
C VAL A 76 -1.63 -0.04 -6.29
N VAL A 77 -1.09 1.05 -6.80
CA VAL A 77 0.34 1.37 -6.73
C VAL A 77 0.54 2.49 -5.75
N PHE A 78 1.45 2.27 -4.82
CA PHE A 78 1.86 3.24 -3.82
C PHE A 78 3.27 3.72 -4.12
N HIS A 79 3.47 5.04 -4.08
CA HIS A 79 4.77 5.69 -4.16
C HIS A 79 5.08 6.26 -2.78
N ILE A 80 6.03 5.67 -2.08
CA ILE A 80 6.30 5.96 -0.67
C ILE A 80 7.74 6.49 -0.55
N PRO A 81 7.94 7.78 -0.23
CA PRO A 81 9.26 8.35 -0.06
C PRO A 81 10.06 7.65 1.04
N VAL A 82 11.30 7.32 0.74
CA VAL A 82 12.25 6.80 1.72
C VAL A 82 12.91 7.96 2.46
N THR A 83 12.82 7.96 3.78
CA THR A 83 13.38 9.00 4.64
C THR A 83 14.72 8.62 5.25
N ALA A 84 14.95 7.32 5.49
CA ALA A 84 16.21 6.78 6.00
C ALA A 84 16.35 5.29 5.66
N ASN A 85 17.59 4.75 5.73
CA ASN A 85 17.87 3.34 5.49
C ASN A 85 18.89 2.71 6.45
N LYS A 86 19.05 3.26 7.65
CA LYS A 86 20.05 2.76 8.62
C LYS A 86 19.61 1.49 9.35
N ALA A 87 18.32 1.35 9.61
CA ALA A 87 17.73 0.20 10.31
C ALA A 87 16.48 -0.28 9.51
N GLY A 88 16.73 -0.72 8.28
CA GLY A 88 15.69 -0.96 7.29
C GLY A 88 15.33 0.31 6.49
N VAL A 89 14.52 0.15 5.45
CA VAL A 89 14.06 1.24 4.59
C VAL A 89 12.87 1.92 5.27
N GLN A 90 13.08 3.12 5.78
CA GLN A 90 12.12 3.86 6.60
C GLN A 90 11.32 4.85 5.75
N HIS A 91 10.03 5.00 6.05
CA HIS A 91 9.09 5.88 5.35
C HIS A 91 8.38 6.81 6.36
N THR A 92 9.17 7.51 7.16
CA THR A 92 8.65 8.43 8.19
C THR A 92 7.77 9.52 7.56
N GLY A 93 6.61 9.75 8.14
CA GLY A 93 5.63 10.72 7.62
C GLY A 93 4.71 10.17 6.53
N SER A 94 4.82 8.89 6.17
CA SER A 94 3.92 8.22 5.24
C SER A 94 3.01 7.25 5.98
N ASN A 95 1.72 7.24 5.64
CA ASN A 95 0.74 6.34 6.24
C ASN A 95 -0.07 5.64 5.13
N ILE A 96 -0.40 4.38 5.36
CA ILE A 96 -1.34 3.60 4.54
C ILE A 96 -2.56 3.34 5.40
N ILE A 97 -3.75 3.57 4.87
CA ILE A 97 -5.00 3.49 5.61
C ILE A 97 -5.95 2.53 4.91
N PHE A 98 -6.49 1.59 5.68
CA PHE A 98 -7.62 0.78 5.32
C PHE A 98 -8.85 1.42 5.96
N PHE A 99 -9.87 1.73 5.18
CA PHE A 99 -11.08 2.37 5.66
C PHE A 99 -12.31 1.56 5.24
N ASN A 100 -13.11 1.16 6.23
CA ASN A 100 -14.38 0.49 5.97
C ASN A 100 -15.49 1.53 5.80
N THR A 101 -16.04 1.62 4.60
CA THR A 101 -17.07 2.60 4.21
C THR A 101 -18.44 2.31 4.84
N ALA A 102 -18.68 1.07 5.29
CA ALA A 102 -19.96 0.68 5.87
C ALA A 102 -20.14 1.14 7.32
N ASN A 103 -19.03 1.24 8.08
CA ASN A 103 -19.08 1.55 9.53
C ASN A 103 -18.12 2.66 9.96
N ASN A 104 -17.38 3.26 9.02
CA ASN A 104 -16.37 4.30 9.25
C ASN A 104 -15.18 3.86 10.13
N GLN A 105 -14.98 2.57 10.33
CA GLN A 105 -13.79 2.06 11.02
C GLN A 105 -12.59 2.12 10.10
N TYR A 106 -11.41 2.34 10.69
CA TYR A 106 -10.17 2.42 9.92
C TYR A 106 -9.00 1.82 10.67
N LEU A 107 -8.04 1.35 9.91
CA LEU A 107 -6.74 0.89 10.38
C LEU A 107 -5.67 1.75 9.72
N THR A 108 -4.80 2.36 10.53
CA THR A 108 -3.68 3.15 10.04
C THR A 108 -2.37 2.40 10.23
N LEU A 109 -1.60 2.27 9.16
CA LEU A 109 -0.23 1.78 9.18
C LEU A 109 0.70 2.99 9.03
N LYS A 110 1.24 3.47 10.17
CA LYS A 110 2.11 4.67 10.21
C LYS A 110 3.57 4.30 10.03
N ASN A 111 4.28 5.14 9.29
CA ASN A 111 5.74 5.08 9.16
C ASN A 111 6.24 3.68 8.80
N PRO A 112 5.80 3.06 7.70
CA PRO A 112 6.21 1.70 7.38
C PRO A 112 7.72 1.58 7.24
N VAL A 113 8.25 0.42 7.62
CA VAL A 113 9.67 0.08 7.56
C VAL A 113 9.83 -1.27 6.88
N ILE A 114 10.60 -1.32 5.80
CA ILE A 114 10.98 -2.57 5.13
C ILE A 114 12.30 -3.04 5.71
N ASP A 115 12.29 -4.18 6.38
CA ASP A 115 13.47 -4.84 6.92
C ASP A 115 13.77 -6.11 6.11
N LEU A 116 14.62 -5.97 5.09
CA LEU A 116 15.02 -7.09 4.23
C LEU A 116 15.81 -8.16 4.98
N ALA A 117 16.53 -7.80 6.03
CA ALA A 117 17.32 -8.76 6.82
C ALA A 117 16.40 -9.68 7.64
N LYS A 118 15.31 -9.13 8.17
CA LYS A 118 14.28 -9.90 8.88
C LYS A 118 13.22 -10.49 7.96
N GLY A 119 13.13 -10.02 6.73
CA GLY A 119 12.10 -10.43 5.78
C GLY A 119 10.70 -9.93 6.14
N VAL A 120 10.57 -8.73 6.68
CA VAL A 120 9.28 -8.17 7.11
C VAL A 120 9.10 -6.71 6.70
N VAL A 121 7.84 -6.31 6.58
CA VAL A 121 7.44 -4.91 6.59
C VAL A 121 6.64 -4.65 7.86
N SER A 122 7.13 -3.75 8.69
CA SER A 122 6.47 -3.38 9.95
C SER A 122 5.95 -1.94 9.87
N ALA A 123 4.91 -1.64 10.66
CA ALA A 123 4.37 -0.30 10.80
C ALA A 123 3.93 -0.04 12.26
N ILE A 124 3.78 1.22 12.62
CA ILE A 124 3.14 1.61 13.87
C ILE A 124 1.63 1.61 13.65
N VAL A 125 0.90 0.95 14.53
CA VAL A 125 -0.55 0.81 14.48
C VAL A 125 -1.19 1.54 15.67
N PRO A 126 -1.74 2.74 15.46
CA PRO A 126 -2.38 3.52 16.55
C PRO A 126 -3.52 2.77 17.21
N GLN A 127 -4.30 2.01 16.47
CA GLN A 127 -5.41 1.21 16.98
C GLN A 127 -4.96 0.07 17.90
N ALA A 128 -3.66 -0.25 17.90
CA ALA A 128 -3.02 -1.20 18.82
C ALA A 128 -2.14 -0.50 19.87
N GLY A 129 -2.46 0.75 20.24
CA GLY A 129 -1.71 1.54 21.23
C GLY A 129 -0.34 2.00 20.73
N ASP A 130 -0.24 2.37 19.46
CA ASP A 130 1.02 2.74 18.77
C ASP A 130 2.08 1.63 18.79
N ALA A 131 1.66 0.37 18.88
CA ALA A 131 2.56 -0.76 18.79
C ALA A 131 3.17 -0.86 17.38
N LYS A 132 4.46 -1.23 17.31
CA LYS A 132 5.09 -1.62 16.06
C LYS A 132 4.75 -3.08 15.77
N VAL A 133 4.07 -3.32 14.65
CA VAL A 133 3.56 -4.63 14.24
C VAL A 133 4.16 -5.01 12.88
N ASP A 134 4.55 -6.26 12.73
CA ASP A 134 4.94 -6.82 11.43
C ASP A 134 3.66 -7.11 10.63
N ILE A 135 3.44 -6.35 9.56
CA ILE A 135 2.21 -6.38 8.76
C ILE A 135 2.34 -7.31 7.56
N LEU A 136 3.52 -7.29 6.92
CA LEU A 136 3.78 -8.13 5.74
C LEU A 136 5.05 -8.93 5.95
N THR A 137 5.06 -10.16 5.41
CA THR A 137 6.25 -10.99 5.26
C THR A 137 6.77 -10.83 3.83
N ILE A 138 8.09 -10.70 3.69
CA ILE A 138 8.81 -10.67 2.40
C ILE A 138 9.28 -12.10 2.12
N THR A 139 8.55 -12.82 1.29
CA THR A 139 8.78 -14.27 1.09
C THR A 139 10.07 -14.59 0.34
N ASN A 140 10.60 -13.66 -0.42
CA ASN A 140 11.86 -13.80 -1.17
C ASN A 140 12.99 -12.90 -0.64
N ALA A 141 12.95 -12.50 0.63
CA ALA A 141 13.95 -11.60 1.23
C ALA A 141 15.39 -12.13 1.11
N SER A 142 15.59 -13.44 1.30
CA SER A 142 16.91 -14.08 1.23
C SER A 142 17.51 -14.09 -0.19
N THR A 143 16.68 -13.99 -1.22
CA THR A 143 17.09 -13.97 -2.63
C THR A 143 17.08 -12.57 -3.23
N ALA A 144 16.52 -11.59 -2.55
CA ALA A 144 16.46 -10.20 -2.98
C ALA A 144 17.86 -9.56 -2.95
N LYS A 145 18.56 -9.62 -4.09
CA LYS A 145 19.90 -8.99 -4.22
C LYS A 145 19.79 -7.58 -4.77
N PRO A 146 20.54 -6.62 -4.19
CA PRO A 146 20.55 -5.26 -4.72
C PRO A 146 21.29 -5.20 -6.06
N LYS A 147 20.70 -4.47 -7.01
CA LYS A 147 21.41 -3.96 -8.19
C LYS A 147 22.02 -2.62 -7.83
N ILE A 148 23.34 -2.50 -7.97
CA ILE A 148 24.07 -1.27 -7.66
C ILE A 148 24.57 -0.65 -8.95
N THR A 149 24.29 0.63 -9.16
CA THR A 149 24.76 1.42 -10.30
C THR A 149 25.38 2.71 -9.80
N ASN A 150 26.54 3.07 -10.36
CA ASN A 150 27.24 4.30 -10.02
C ASN A 150 27.23 5.24 -11.24
N ASP A 151 26.63 6.40 -11.08
CA ASP A 151 26.68 7.47 -12.09
C ASP A 151 27.75 8.50 -11.71
N LYS A 152 28.85 8.50 -12.46
CA LYS A 152 29.98 9.42 -12.24
C LYS A 152 29.63 10.87 -12.58
N LYS A 153 28.67 11.11 -13.51
CA LYS A 153 28.28 12.47 -13.92
C LYS A 153 27.46 13.15 -12.83
N THR A 154 26.48 12.46 -12.28
CA THR A 154 25.64 12.98 -11.20
C THR A 154 26.24 12.76 -9.81
N LYS A 155 27.33 12.00 -9.71
CA LYS A 155 27.95 11.56 -8.44
C LYS A 155 26.96 10.84 -7.52
N LEU A 156 26.05 10.07 -8.11
CA LEU A 156 25.06 9.28 -7.39
C LEU A 156 25.33 7.78 -7.51
N ARG A 157 25.16 7.10 -6.39
CA ARG A 157 25.06 5.64 -6.31
C ARG A 157 23.58 5.29 -6.14
N THR A 158 23.06 4.45 -7.02
CA THR A 158 21.72 3.89 -6.94
C THR A 158 21.81 2.45 -6.48
N THR A 159 21.04 2.09 -5.45
CA THR A 159 20.86 0.71 -4.99
C THR A 159 19.40 0.37 -5.15
N SER A 160 19.07 -0.63 -5.97
CA SER A 160 17.69 -1.03 -6.26
C SER A 160 17.45 -2.47 -5.85
N TYR A 161 16.35 -2.70 -5.16
CA TYR A 161 15.77 -4.02 -4.89
C TYR A 161 14.47 -4.10 -5.68
N THR A 162 14.29 -5.12 -6.50
CA THR A 162 13.13 -5.25 -7.38
C THR A 162 12.41 -6.57 -7.14
N GLY A 163 11.08 -6.56 -7.26
CA GLY A 163 10.25 -7.75 -7.21
C GLY A 163 10.21 -8.42 -5.84
N THR A 164 10.36 -7.66 -4.73
CA THR A 164 10.15 -8.25 -3.41
C THR A 164 8.69 -8.65 -3.24
N THR A 165 8.43 -9.92 -2.97
CA THR A 165 7.07 -10.45 -2.84
C THR A 165 6.56 -10.31 -1.42
N LEU A 166 5.37 -9.74 -1.28
CA LEU A 166 4.74 -9.38 -0.01
C LEU A 166 3.49 -10.23 0.22
N VAL A 167 3.39 -10.84 1.39
CA VAL A 167 2.18 -11.53 1.86
C VAL A 167 1.79 -10.98 3.23
N LEU A 168 0.50 -11.03 3.59
CA LEU A 168 0.10 -10.67 4.96
C LEU A 168 0.82 -11.57 5.95
N ALA A 169 1.37 -10.98 7.01
CA ALA A 169 2.01 -11.74 8.07
C ALA A 169 0.95 -12.60 8.83
N PRO A 170 1.34 -13.72 9.44
CA PRO A 170 0.42 -14.59 10.15
C PRO A 170 -0.42 -13.85 11.19
N GLY A 171 -1.75 -14.08 11.18
CA GLY A 171 -2.71 -13.46 12.09
C GLY A 171 -3.08 -12.01 11.75
N VAL A 172 -2.39 -11.36 10.83
CA VAL A 172 -2.66 -9.96 10.45
C VAL A 172 -4.01 -9.83 9.74
N ALA A 173 -4.37 -10.80 8.90
CA ALA A 173 -5.68 -10.82 8.23
C ALA A 173 -6.84 -10.74 9.24
N ALA A 174 -6.80 -11.59 10.28
CA ALA A 174 -7.80 -11.59 11.34
C ALA A 174 -7.83 -10.27 12.13
N THR A 175 -6.64 -9.70 12.40
CA THR A 175 -6.51 -8.40 13.08
C THR A 175 -7.11 -7.27 12.26
N ILE A 176 -6.81 -7.21 10.95
CA ILE A 176 -7.39 -6.21 10.03
C ILE A 176 -8.91 -6.35 10.01
N ALA A 177 -9.42 -7.57 9.84
CA ALA A 177 -10.86 -7.83 9.83
C ALA A 177 -11.53 -7.37 11.15
N SER A 178 -10.94 -7.70 12.29
CA SER A 178 -11.45 -7.30 13.61
C SER A 178 -11.48 -5.78 13.79
N VAL A 179 -10.38 -5.08 13.48
CA VAL A 179 -10.28 -3.61 13.62
C VAL A 179 -11.25 -2.89 12.68
N LEU A 180 -11.47 -3.43 11.49
CA LEU A 180 -12.39 -2.84 10.51
C LEU A 180 -13.85 -3.30 10.69
N GLY A 181 -14.15 -4.16 11.67
CA GLY A 181 -15.50 -4.69 11.88
C GLY A 181 -16.00 -5.57 10.73
N LEU A 182 -15.09 -6.25 10.05
CA LEU A 182 -15.42 -7.20 8.98
C LEU A 182 -15.77 -8.58 9.58
N PRO A 183 -16.58 -9.40 8.89
CA PRO A 183 -16.79 -10.79 9.27
C PRO A 183 -15.48 -11.56 9.39
N ALA A 184 -15.39 -12.49 10.32
CA ALA A 184 -14.23 -13.37 10.43
C ALA A 184 -14.00 -14.14 9.12
N GLY A 185 -12.75 -14.22 8.67
CA GLY A 185 -12.39 -14.90 7.42
C GLY A 185 -12.63 -14.07 6.14
N SER A 186 -13.06 -12.80 6.24
CA SER A 186 -13.19 -11.91 5.06
C SER A 186 -11.87 -11.70 4.33
N LEU A 187 -10.75 -11.79 5.04
CA LEU A 187 -9.41 -11.73 4.47
C LEU A 187 -8.70 -13.05 4.74
N PRO A 188 -8.16 -13.73 3.71
CA PRO A 188 -7.43 -14.97 3.91
C PRO A 188 -6.08 -14.72 4.59
N ASP A 189 -5.69 -15.61 5.49
CA ASP A 189 -4.37 -15.60 6.10
C ASP A 189 -3.30 -15.85 5.02
N GLY A 190 -2.18 -15.14 5.11
CA GLY A 190 -1.13 -15.23 4.09
C GLY A 190 -1.54 -14.69 2.72
N LEU A 191 -2.55 -13.82 2.65
CA LEU A 191 -2.97 -13.16 1.41
C LEU A 191 -1.75 -12.61 0.67
N ALA A 192 -1.56 -13.03 -0.57
CA ALA A 192 -0.55 -12.44 -1.46
C ALA A 192 -0.90 -10.96 -1.68
N PHE A 193 -0.24 -10.08 -0.92
CA PHE A 193 -0.58 -8.66 -0.91
C PHE A 193 -0.05 -7.94 -2.16
N GLY A 194 1.15 -8.31 -2.62
CA GLY A 194 1.71 -7.67 -3.80
C GLY A 194 3.23 -7.76 -3.90
N THR A 195 3.82 -6.74 -4.50
CA THR A 195 5.28 -6.60 -4.65
C THR A 195 5.74 -5.22 -4.23
N ALA A 196 7.02 -5.09 -3.88
CA ALA A 196 7.65 -3.80 -3.66
C ALA A 196 9.00 -3.71 -4.38
N ASP A 197 9.24 -2.56 -5.00
CA ASP A 197 10.52 -2.16 -5.57
C ASP A 197 11.07 -0.99 -4.74
N VAL A 198 12.31 -1.10 -4.30
CA VAL A 198 12.97 -0.08 -3.49
C VAL A 198 14.14 0.51 -4.26
N THR A 199 14.17 1.82 -4.42
CA THR A 199 15.30 2.54 -5.02
C THR A 199 15.88 3.52 -4.00
N LEU A 200 17.16 3.34 -3.70
CA LEU A 200 17.92 4.15 -2.76
C LEU A 200 19.01 4.93 -3.49
N TYR A 201 19.07 6.22 -3.25
CA TYR A 201 20.14 7.07 -3.75
C TYR A 201 21.08 7.48 -2.63
N SER A 202 22.38 7.45 -2.91
CA SER A 202 23.41 7.97 -2.03
C SER A 202 24.50 8.66 -2.84
N LYS A 203 25.24 9.59 -2.23
CA LYS A 203 26.37 10.23 -2.88
C LYS A 203 27.49 9.21 -3.11
N LEU A 204 28.11 9.24 -4.28
CA LEU A 204 29.41 8.60 -4.50
C LEU A 204 30.47 9.34 -3.65
N LYS A 205 31.20 8.58 -2.88
CA LYS A 205 32.38 9.08 -2.17
C LYS A 205 33.55 9.24 -3.15
#